data_6c6194b5af9c0b5c88d0e780e01585f5
#
_entry.id   6c6194b5af9c0b5c88d0e780e01585f5
#
_cell.length_a   1.000
_cell.length_b   1.000
_cell.length_c   1.000
_cell.angle_alpha   90.00
_cell.angle_beta   90.00
_cell.angle_gamma   90.00
#
_symmetry.space_group_name_H-M   'P 1'
#
loop_
_entity.id
_entity.type
_entity.pdbx_description
1 polymer ?
#
loop_
_entity_poly.entity_id
_entity_poly.type
_entity_poly.pdbx_seq_one_letter_code
_entity_poly.pdbx_strand_id
1 'polypeptide(L)'
;MTLWVALKGLIMALKQYKPTSPGQRGLVLVDKSHLSKDRPIKKLTEGLSSKAGRNNKGRITSRRRGGGHKRLYRKIDFKRDKIDMKGAVEKLEYDPNRTAFIALIKYEDDEYRYIIAPQRLSVGDEISSGPNSDIKPGN
;
A
#
# COMPACT_ATOMS: atom_id res chain seq x y z
N MET A 1 -0.11 4.07 36.21
CA MET A 1 0.23 3.04 35.19
C MET A 1 -0.78 3.16 34.08
N THR A 2 -0.42 3.44 32.82
CA THR A 2 -1.24 3.34 31.58
C THR A 2 -1.58 4.60 30.79
N LEU A 3 -0.68 5.56 30.67
CA LEU A 3 -0.79 6.57 29.60
C LEU A 3 0.20 6.31 28.43
N TRP A 4 1.00 5.26 28.52
CA TRP A 4 2.09 4.97 27.57
C TRP A 4 1.70 3.97 26.46
N VAL A 5 0.54 3.35 26.55
CA VAL A 5 0.06 2.34 25.58
C VAL A 5 -0.71 2.96 24.41
N ALA A 6 -1.30 4.15 24.62
CA ALA A 6 -2.14 4.80 23.59
C ALA A 6 -1.36 5.52 22.47
N LEU A 7 -0.03 5.71 22.61
CA LEU A 7 0.77 6.43 21.60
C LEU A 7 1.46 5.51 20.57
N LYS A 8 1.28 4.21 20.63
CA LYS A 8 1.93 3.26 19.72
C LYS A 8 1.32 3.20 18.31
N GLY A 9 0.19 3.86 18.08
CA GLY A 9 -0.49 3.84 16.77
C GLY A 9 -0.11 4.96 15.80
N LEU A 10 0.78 5.90 16.17
CA LEU A 10 0.84 7.17 15.46
C LEU A 10 2.15 7.50 14.74
N ILE A 11 3.18 6.70 14.87
CA ILE A 11 4.47 7.00 14.23
C ILE A 11 4.84 5.78 13.39
N MET A 12 5.06 5.98 12.09
CA MET A 12 5.69 4.97 11.24
C MET A 12 7.03 4.61 11.90
N ALA A 13 7.05 3.50 12.62
CA ALA A 13 8.25 3.07 13.33
C ALA A 13 9.34 2.77 12.30
N LEU A 14 10.52 3.34 12.51
CA LEU A 14 11.68 3.07 11.69
C LEU A 14 12.46 1.90 12.29
N LYS A 15 12.81 0.94 11.45
CA LYS A 15 13.66 -0.19 11.79
C LYS A 15 15.08 0.07 11.32
N GLN A 16 15.99 0.23 12.28
CA GLN A 16 17.42 0.36 12.02
C GLN A 16 18.08 -1.03 12.12
N TYR A 17 18.98 -1.31 11.21
CA TYR A 17 19.70 -2.58 11.17
C TYR A 17 21.09 -2.43 11.79
N LYS A 18 21.60 -3.52 12.37
CA LYS A 18 22.98 -3.59 12.84
C LYS A 18 23.95 -3.56 11.65
N PRO A 19 25.09 -2.89 11.75
CA PRO A 19 26.07 -2.76 10.67
C PRO A 19 26.90 -4.04 10.47
N THR A 20 26.25 -5.16 10.13
CA THR A 20 26.88 -6.47 9.95
C THR A 20 27.51 -6.64 8.56
N SER A 21 27.08 -5.83 7.59
CA SER A 21 27.65 -5.82 6.25
C SER A 21 27.68 -4.38 5.69
N PRO A 22 28.49 -4.10 4.63
CA PRO A 22 28.49 -2.77 4.01
C PRO A 22 27.11 -2.29 3.57
N GLY A 23 26.26 -3.18 3.05
CA GLY A 23 24.91 -2.84 2.61
C GLY A 23 23.91 -2.58 3.74
N GLN A 24 24.17 -3.11 4.95
CA GLN A 24 23.32 -2.89 6.11
C GLN A 24 23.76 -1.69 6.96
N ARG A 25 24.97 -1.21 6.73
CA ARG A 25 25.47 -0.01 7.42
C ARG A 25 24.63 1.20 7.04
N GLY A 26 24.01 1.82 8.03
CA GLY A 26 23.14 2.98 7.82
C GLY A 26 21.77 2.66 7.18
N LEU A 27 21.41 1.38 7.02
CA LEU A 27 20.10 0.99 6.49
C LEU A 27 19.00 1.26 7.54
N VAL A 28 18.07 2.13 7.17
CA VAL A 28 16.87 2.45 7.94
C VAL A 28 15.66 2.19 7.05
N LEU A 29 14.77 1.32 7.47
CA LEU A 29 13.54 0.97 6.75
C LEU A 29 12.32 1.28 7.60
N VAL A 30 11.19 1.48 6.94
CA VAL A 30 9.90 1.58 7.61
C VAL A 30 9.50 0.22 8.15
N ASP A 31 9.06 0.17 9.40
CA ASP A 31 8.54 -1.05 10.00
C ASP A 31 7.20 -1.44 9.33
N LYS A 32 7.12 -2.69 8.93
CA LYS A 32 5.94 -3.28 8.26
C LYS A 32 5.24 -4.30 9.14
N SER A 33 5.52 -4.33 10.44
CA SER A 33 4.98 -5.33 11.35
C SER A 33 3.46 -5.26 11.51
N HIS A 34 2.89 -4.06 11.33
CA HIS A 34 1.46 -3.78 11.42
C HIS A 34 0.67 -4.10 10.15
N LEU A 35 1.36 -4.41 9.05
CA LEU A 35 0.72 -4.72 7.79
C LEU A 35 0.33 -6.19 7.69
N SER A 36 -0.78 -6.46 7.01
CA SER A 36 -1.17 -7.82 6.67
C SER A 36 -0.11 -8.50 5.80
N LYS A 37 0.16 -9.77 6.10
CA LYS A 37 1.07 -10.64 5.33
C LYS A 37 0.33 -11.50 4.31
N ASP A 38 -0.97 -11.34 4.21
CA ASP A 38 -1.80 -12.10 3.30
C ASP A 38 -1.49 -11.79 1.84
N ARG A 39 -1.91 -12.69 0.98
CA ARG A 39 -1.83 -12.45 -0.47
C ARG A 39 -2.87 -11.42 -0.89
N PRO A 40 -2.54 -10.52 -1.82
CA PRO A 40 -3.50 -9.54 -2.33
C PRO A 40 -4.65 -10.22 -3.07
N ILE A 41 -5.79 -9.56 -3.13
CA ILE A 41 -6.98 -10.07 -3.83
C ILE A 41 -6.67 -10.19 -5.33
N LYS A 42 -6.79 -11.40 -5.86
CA LYS A 42 -6.41 -11.73 -7.25
C LYS A 42 -7.16 -10.90 -8.29
N LYS A 43 -8.45 -10.60 -8.06
CA LYS A 43 -9.28 -9.77 -8.95
C LYS A 43 -8.78 -8.31 -9.05
N LEU A 44 -8.15 -7.81 -7.98
CA LEU A 44 -7.61 -6.45 -7.88
C LEU A 44 -6.12 -6.36 -8.22
N THR A 45 -5.54 -7.42 -8.80
CA THR A 45 -4.12 -7.44 -9.19
C THR A 45 -3.95 -7.79 -10.64
N GLU A 46 -2.91 -7.23 -11.24
CA GLU A 46 -2.48 -7.52 -12.62
C GLU A 46 -0.99 -7.82 -12.68
N GLY A 47 -0.61 -8.63 -13.65
CA GLY A 47 0.80 -8.89 -13.92
C GLY A 47 1.47 -7.66 -14.52
N LEU A 48 2.55 -7.19 -13.89
CA LEU A 48 3.36 -6.10 -14.41
C LEU A 48 4.55 -6.68 -15.20
N SER A 49 4.44 -6.70 -16.53
CA SER A 49 5.54 -7.14 -17.40
C SER A 49 6.47 -5.98 -17.72
N SER A 50 7.78 -6.24 -17.67
CA SER A 50 8.81 -5.27 -18.07
C SER A 50 9.43 -5.69 -19.40
N LYS A 51 9.49 -4.75 -20.35
CA LYS A 51 10.16 -4.98 -21.64
C LYS A 51 11.69 -4.83 -21.58
N ALA A 52 12.23 -4.42 -20.44
CA ALA A 52 13.67 -4.26 -20.20
C ALA A 52 14.41 -3.49 -21.32
N GLY A 53 13.81 -2.42 -21.80
CA GLY A 53 14.39 -1.57 -22.85
C GLY A 53 14.46 -2.19 -24.24
N ARG A 54 13.72 -3.26 -24.48
CA ARG A 54 13.69 -3.94 -25.80
C ARG A 54 12.50 -3.45 -26.64
N ASN A 55 12.74 -3.38 -27.95
CA ASN A 55 11.71 -3.05 -28.94
C ASN A 55 10.85 -4.29 -29.33
N ASN A 56 9.95 -4.14 -30.31
CA ASN A 56 9.13 -5.21 -30.85
C ASN A 56 9.93 -6.36 -31.49
N LYS A 57 11.16 -6.08 -31.97
CA LYS A 57 12.09 -7.07 -32.54
C LYS A 57 13.01 -7.71 -31.49
N GLY A 58 12.79 -7.43 -30.19
CA GLY A 58 13.61 -7.95 -29.10
C GLY A 58 14.98 -7.30 -28.95
N ARG A 59 15.33 -6.30 -29.73
CA ARG A 59 16.62 -5.60 -29.67
C ARG A 59 16.60 -4.53 -28.60
N ILE A 60 17.72 -4.35 -27.90
CA ILE A 60 17.88 -3.30 -26.86
C ILE A 60 17.99 -1.94 -27.57
N THR A 61 16.94 -1.14 -27.46
CA THR A 61 16.91 0.25 -27.95
C THR A 61 17.13 1.27 -26.86
N SER A 62 16.84 0.91 -25.61
CA SER A 62 17.08 1.74 -24.44
C SER A 62 17.98 0.97 -23.47
N ARG A 63 19.24 1.41 -23.34
CA ARG A 63 20.23 0.76 -22.47
C ARG A 63 19.91 1.02 -21.00
N ARG A 64 20.44 0.18 -20.10
CA ARG A 64 20.39 0.31 -18.63
C ARG A 64 18.96 0.31 -18.07
N ARG A 65 18.03 -0.34 -18.76
CA ARG A 65 16.68 -0.61 -18.29
C ARG A 65 16.47 -2.11 -18.12
N GLY A 66 15.82 -2.48 -17.03
CA GLY A 66 15.51 -3.87 -16.74
C GLY A 66 16.02 -4.29 -15.36
N GLY A 67 15.93 -5.57 -15.09
CA GLY A 67 16.23 -6.13 -13.77
C GLY A 67 15.13 -5.88 -12.77
N GLY A 68 15.42 -6.14 -11.50
CA GLY A 68 14.48 -6.04 -10.41
C GLY A 68 13.61 -7.28 -10.25
N HIS A 69 12.89 -7.32 -9.14
CA HIS A 69 12.02 -8.42 -8.77
C HIS A 69 10.68 -8.34 -9.51
N LYS A 70 10.11 -9.50 -9.88
CA LYS A 70 8.77 -9.59 -10.46
C LYS A 70 7.73 -9.00 -9.50
N ARG A 71 6.85 -8.13 -10.01
CA ARG A 71 5.84 -7.42 -9.22
C ARG A 71 4.46 -7.64 -9.79
N LEU A 72 3.47 -7.67 -8.90
CA LEU A 72 2.06 -7.56 -9.25
C LEU A 72 1.64 -6.10 -9.08
N TYR A 73 0.93 -5.56 -10.04
CA TYR A 73 0.31 -4.25 -9.94
C TYR A 73 -1.00 -4.37 -9.16
N ARG A 74 -1.28 -3.42 -8.25
CA ARG A 74 -2.55 -3.32 -7.54
C ARG A 74 -3.39 -2.24 -8.18
N LYS A 75 -4.63 -2.58 -8.50
CA LYS A 75 -5.61 -1.61 -9.03
C LYS A 75 -6.09 -0.76 -7.87
N ILE A 76 -5.69 0.51 -7.88
CA ILE A 76 -6.06 1.47 -6.84
C ILE A 76 -7.23 2.30 -7.35
N ASP A 77 -8.24 2.45 -6.51
CA ASP A 77 -9.35 3.34 -6.75
C ASP A 77 -8.95 4.78 -6.41
N PHE A 78 -8.55 5.54 -7.44
CA PHE A 78 -8.23 6.96 -7.31
C PHE A 78 -9.45 7.85 -7.49
N LYS A 79 -10.49 7.37 -8.19
CA LYS A 79 -11.66 8.18 -8.52
C LYS A 79 -12.65 8.26 -7.37
N ARG A 80 -12.68 7.24 -6.50
CA ARG A 80 -13.58 7.18 -5.36
C ARG A 80 -15.04 7.46 -5.77
N ASP A 81 -15.47 6.80 -6.85
CA ASP A 81 -16.77 7.00 -7.50
C ASP A 81 -17.98 6.46 -6.72
N LYS A 82 -17.76 5.73 -5.63
CA LYS A 82 -18.81 5.29 -4.70
C LYS A 82 -19.16 6.41 -3.72
N ILE A 83 -19.97 7.35 -4.20
CA ILE A 83 -20.40 8.51 -3.42
C ILE A 83 -21.41 8.07 -2.35
N ASP A 84 -21.28 8.63 -1.13
CA ASP A 84 -22.14 8.42 0.04
C ASP A 84 -22.29 6.95 0.50
N MET A 85 -21.45 6.05 -0.02
CA MET A 85 -21.40 4.65 0.40
C MET A 85 -20.33 4.45 1.47
N LYS A 86 -20.71 3.79 2.56
CA LYS A 86 -19.76 3.44 3.62
C LYS A 86 -18.95 2.21 3.23
N GLY A 87 -17.69 2.23 3.61
CA GLY A 87 -16.77 1.09 3.51
C GLY A 87 -15.98 0.96 4.79
N ALA A 88 -15.65 -0.26 5.18
CA ALA A 88 -14.78 -0.54 6.31
C ALA A 88 -13.39 -0.95 5.84
N VAL A 89 -12.35 -0.46 6.52
CA VAL A 89 -10.97 -0.87 6.28
C VAL A 89 -10.78 -2.27 6.84
N GLU A 90 -10.62 -3.26 5.96
CA GLU A 90 -10.40 -4.66 6.36
C GLU A 90 -8.93 -4.95 6.66
N LYS A 91 -8.02 -4.43 5.83
CA LYS A 91 -6.58 -4.69 5.94
C LYS A 91 -5.75 -3.51 5.46
N LEU A 92 -4.55 -3.38 6.03
CA LEU A 92 -3.48 -2.55 5.50
C LEU A 92 -2.43 -3.46 4.86
N GLU A 93 -2.06 -3.19 3.62
CA GLU A 93 -1.15 -4.02 2.84
C GLU A 93 0.05 -3.24 2.29
N TYR A 94 1.13 -3.96 2.05
CA TYR A 94 2.31 -3.43 1.36
C TYR A 94 2.14 -3.52 -0.16
N ASP A 95 2.39 -2.42 -0.86
CA ASP A 95 2.47 -2.41 -2.32
C ASP A 95 3.93 -2.24 -2.77
N PRO A 96 4.50 -3.21 -3.53
CA PRO A 96 5.88 -3.09 -4.03
C PRO A 96 6.05 -2.04 -5.15
N ASN A 97 4.97 -1.46 -5.66
CA ASN A 97 4.99 -0.51 -6.77
C ASN A 97 5.04 0.94 -6.32
N ARG A 98 4.78 1.19 -5.04
CA ARG A 98 4.75 2.55 -4.48
C ARG A 98 5.33 2.58 -3.07
N THR A 99 5.66 3.78 -2.60
CA THR A 99 6.20 3.98 -1.25
C THR A 99 5.11 3.99 -0.19
N ALA A 100 3.89 4.43 -0.55
CA ALA A 100 2.74 4.43 0.35
C ALA A 100 2.18 3.02 0.53
N PHE A 101 1.64 2.75 1.72
CA PHE A 101 0.83 1.56 1.97
C PHE A 101 -0.54 1.70 1.33
N ILE A 102 -1.22 0.58 1.16
CA ILE A 102 -2.58 0.53 0.61
C ILE A 102 -3.52 -0.07 1.63
N ALA A 103 -4.77 0.37 1.60
CA ALA A 103 -5.85 -0.17 2.42
C ALA A 103 -6.83 -0.94 1.53
N LEU A 104 -7.17 -2.14 1.96
CA LEU A 104 -8.27 -2.90 1.40
C LEU A 104 -9.55 -2.50 2.11
N ILE A 105 -10.52 -2.05 1.33
CA ILE A 105 -11.82 -1.61 1.82
C ILE A 105 -12.87 -2.58 1.35
N LYS A 106 -13.73 -2.95 2.27
CA LYS A 106 -14.97 -3.66 2.01
C LYS A 106 -16.12 -2.67 2.09
N TYR A 107 -16.84 -2.48 1.00
CA TYR A 107 -18.04 -1.65 0.94
C TYR A 107 -19.29 -2.43 1.36
N GLU A 108 -20.39 -1.71 1.62
CA GLU A 108 -21.69 -2.31 2.00
C GLU A 108 -22.27 -3.25 0.94
N ASP A 109 -21.88 -3.08 -0.33
CA ASP A 109 -22.27 -3.93 -1.45
C ASP A 109 -21.37 -5.17 -1.65
N ASP A 110 -20.57 -5.51 -0.63
CA ASP A 110 -19.57 -6.60 -0.64
C ASP A 110 -18.49 -6.45 -1.73
N GLU A 111 -18.38 -5.28 -2.37
CA GLU A 111 -17.28 -5.00 -3.29
C GLU A 111 -16.02 -4.60 -2.53
N TYR A 112 -14.88 -5.13 -2.99
CA TYR A 112 -13.56 -4.78 -2.45
C TYR A 112 -12.85 -3.81 -3.38
N ARG A 113 -12.23 -2.78 -2.80
CA ARG A 113 -11.35 -1.86 -3.52
C ARG A 113 -10.09 -1.55 -2.72
N TYR A 114 -9.00 -1.26 -3.43
CA TYR A 114 -7.81 -0.71 -2.81
C TYR A 114 -7.81 0.80 -2.90
N ILE A 115 -7.46 1.45 -1.79
CA ILE A 115 -7.12 2.88 -1.77
C ILE A 115 -5.71 3.07 -1.24
N ILE A 116 -5.14 4.26 -1.45
CA ILE A 116 -3.90 4.65 -0.77
C ILE A 116 -4.23 4.88 0.70
N ALA A 117 -3.50 4.22 1.59
CA ALA A 117 -3.69 4.40 3.02
C ALA A 117 -3.12 5.76 3.47
N PRO A 118 -3.95 6.71 3.94
CA PRO A 118 -3.46 7.92 4.56
C PRO A 118 -2.83 7.60 5.92
N GLN A 119 -2.04 8.52 6.43
CA GLN A 119 -1.52 8.43 7.78
C GLN A 119 -2.66 8.41 8.79
N ARG A 120 -2.55 7.59 9.84
CA ARG A 120 -3.53 7.39 10.91
C ARG A 120 -4.77 6.56 10.53
N LEU A 121 -4.83 6.00 9.34
CA LEU A 121 -5.87 5.04 9.02
C LEU A 121 -5.58 3.69 9.69
N SER A 122 -6.58 3.13 10.36
CA SER A 122 -6.49 1.86 11.08
C SER A 122 -7.45 0.82 10.51
N VAL A 123 -7.17 -0.44 10.76
CA VAL A 123 -8.10 -1.52 10.43
C VAL A 123 -9.35 -1.39 11.29
N GLY A 124 -10.51 -1.47 10.66
CA GLY A 124 -11.83 -1.26 11.29
C GLY A 124 -12.37 0.16 11.17
N ASP A 125 -11.59 1.13 10.67
CA ASP A 125 -12.09 2.47 10.43
C ASP A 125 -13.16 2.46 9.32
N GLU A 126 -14.23 3.22 9.52
CA GLU A 126 -15.22 3.49 8.49
C GLU A 126 -14.77 4.67 7.63
N ILE A 127 -14.89 4.50 6.33
CA ILE A 127 -14.60 5.54 5.35
C ILE A 127 -15.79 5.74 4.42
N SER A 128 -15.95 6.96 3.96
CA SER A 128 -16.95 7.33 2.96
C SER A 128 -16.31 8.34 1.99
N SER A 129 -16.89 8.51 0.82
CA SER A 129 -16.48 9.54 -0.13
C SER A 129 -17.72 10.27 -0.63
N GLY A 130 -17.63 11.60 -0.69
CA GLY A 130 -18.74 12.42 -1.15
C GLY A 130 -18.77 13.79 -0.48
N PRO A 131 -19.63 14.70 -0.96
CA PRO A 131 -19.71 16.05 -0.44
C PRO A 131 -20.18 16.13 1.01
N ASN A 132 -20.90 15.11 1.48
CA ASN A 132 -21.43 15.04 2.84
C ASN A 132 -20.56 14.23 3.80
N SER A 133 -19.37 13.78 3.34
CA SER A 133 -18.48 12.97 4.17
C SER A 133 -17.78 13.79 5.24
N ASP A 134 -17.64 13.21 6.43
CA ASP A 134 -16.88 13.79 7.54
C ASP A 134 -15.39 13.98 7.15
N ILE A 135 -14.73 14.95 7.77
CA ILE A 135 -13.29 15.18 7.61
C ILE A 135 -12.53 14.17 8.49
N LYS A 136 -12.36 12.96 7.96
CA LYS A 136 -11.61 11.87 8.60
C LYS A 136 -10.52 11.33 7.67
N PRO A 137 -9.44 10.73 8.21
CA PRO A 137 -8.45 10.07 7.37
C PRO A 137 -9.08 8.99 6.51
N GLY A 138 -8.98 9.12 5.19
CA GLY A 138 -9.53 8.15 4.24
C GLY A 138 -10.82 8.55 3.53
N ASN A 139 -11.47 9.62 3.97
CA ASN A 139 -12.66 10.19 3.31
C ASN A 139 -12.28 11.12 2.16
#